data_b4b491daa43d0392c54ad2aa51aeed92
#
_entry.id   b4b491daa43d0392c54ad2aa51aeed92
#
_cell.length_a   1.000
_cell.length_b   1.000
_cell.length_c   1.000
_cell.angle_alpha   90.00
_cell.angle_beta   90.00
_cell.angle_gamma   90.00
#
_symmetry.space_group_name_H-M   'P 1'
#
loop_
_entity.id
_entity.type
_entity.pdbx_description
1 polymer ?
#
loop_
_entity_poly.entity_id
_entity_poly.type
_entity_poly.pdbx_seq_one_letter_code
_entity_poly.pdbx_strand_id
1 'polypeptide(L)'
;METIKLSNGVKMPALGYGVFLVPTQECERCVSDAINVGYRLIDTAQAYFNEEGVGAAIAKSGVKRDELFLVTKVWISNAGEQKAAASIDESLRKLGTDYIDLLLIHQAYGDVFGSWRAMERAYRDGKVRAIGVSNFQQARFFDFAHYVDIKPMVNQLQCNTAIQQHDIQPTLNEFDTKMMAWGPLGGQGVDSVVKNELLNQIGSRYGKSAAQVALRWLTQRGIVAIPKRSHKERMAQNIDIFDFTLSTDEMRQIATLNTHDSGTINFADVNFVKHLIETYG
;
A
#
# COMPACT_ATOMS: atom_id res chain seq x y z
N MET A 1 -1.18 -4.17 17.44
CA MET A 1 -0.56 -4.08 16.09
C MET A 1 0.54 -3.03 16.14
N GLU A 2 1.71 -3.32 15.56
CA GLU A 2 2.82 -2.37 15.44
C GLU A 2 2.47 -1.23 14.49
N THR A 3 3.10 -0.05 14.65
CA THR A 3 2.89 1.13 13.81
C THR A 3 4.22 1.68 13.31
N ILE A 4 4.20 2.31 12.13
CA ILE A 4 5.32 3.03 11.53
C ILE A 4 4.98 4.52 11.59
N LYS A 5 5.92 5.34 12.08
CA LYS A 5 5.76 6.79 12.16
C LYS A 5 6.18 7.42 10.82
N LEU A 6 5.28 8.19 10.21
CA LEU A 6 5.54 9.00 9.03
C LEU A 6 6.32 10.27 9.38
N SER A 7 6.92 10.93 8.38
CA SER A 7 7.71 12.17 8.56
C SER A 7 6.96 13.31 9.25
N ASN A 8 5.63 13.37 9.10
CA ASN A 8 4.78 14.34 9.78
C ASN A 8 4.27 13.90 11.17
N GLY A 9 4.73 12.75 11.67
CA GLY A 9 4.36 12.22 12.98
C GLY A 9 3.12 11.33 13.02
N VAL A 10 2.36 11.21 11.93
CA VAL A 10 1.22 10.29 11.82
C VAL A 10 1.68 8.85 11.99
N LYS A 11 0.97 8.06 12.81
CA LYS A 11 1.25 6.64 13.02
C LYS A 11 0.40 5.79 12.08
N MET A 12 1.05 5.04 11.20
CA MET A 12 0.43 4.15 10.23
C MET A 12 0.59 2.69 10.70
N PRO A 13 -0.48 1.87 10.74
CA PRO A 13 -0.34 0.44 11.05
C PRO A 13 0.65 -0.26 10.11
N ALA A 14 1.53 -1.11 10.65
CA ALA A 14 2.56 -1.81 9.88
C ALA A 14 1.98 -2.90 8.96
N LEU A 15 0.73 -3.31 9.21
CA LEU A 15 0.00 -4.28 8.38
C LEU A 15 -1.40 -3.74 8.08
N GLY A 16 -1.79 -3.76 6.80
CA GLY A 16 -3.10 -3.36 6.31
C GLY A 16 -3.80 -4.43 5.49
N TYR A 17 -5.00 -4.13 5.06
CA TYR A 17 -5.80 -4.96 4.19
C TYR A 17 -6.04 -4.26 2.85
N GLY A 18 -5.57 -4.86 1.75
CA GLY A 18 -5.77 -4.34 0.38
C GLY A 18 -7.02 -4.91 -0.27
N VAL A 19 -7.78 -4.06 -1.00
CA VAL A 19 -9.02 -4.48 -1.69
C VAL A 19 -8.88 -4.52 -3.22
N PHE A 20 -7.68 -4.46 -3.77
CA PHE A 20 -7.48 -4.63 -5.22
C PHE A 20 -8.02 -5.97 -5.69
N LEU A 21 -8.79 -5.98 -6.80
CA LEU A 21 -9.46 -7.17 -7.35
C LEU A 21 -10.44 -7.86 -6.37
N VAL A 22 -10.94 -7.16 -5.36
CA VAL A 22 -12.12 -7.58 -4.62
C VAL A 22 -13.33 -7.09 -5.44
N PRO A 23 -14.24 -7.99 -5.86
CA PRO A 23 -15.44 -7.59 -6.59
C PRO A 23 -16.25 -6.56 -5.79
N THR A 24 -16.82 -5.56 -6.46
CA THR A 24 -17.53 -4.45 -5.80
C THR A 24 -18.63 -4.97 -4.85
N GLN A 25 -19.36 -6.03 -5.25
CA GLN A 25 -20.42 -6.65 -4.46
C GLN A 25 -19.90 -7.34 -3.19
N GLU A 26 -18.65 -7.78 -3.17
CA GLU A 26 -18.02 -8.46 -2.05
C GLU A 26 -17.21 -7.51 -1.16
N CYS A 27 -17.00 -6.26 -1.61
CA CYS A 27 -16.06 -5.35 -0.95
C CYS A 27 -16.50 -5.04 0.49
N GLU A 28 -17.77 -4.68 0.70
CA GLU A 28 -18.30 -4.41 2.03
C GLU A 28 -18.10 -5.61 2.98
N ARG A 29 -18.45 -6.82 2.54
CA ARG A 29 -18.23 -8.03 3.34
C ARG A 29 -16.77 -8.27 3.67
N CYS A 30 -15.90 -8.21 2.65
CA CYS A 30 -14.48 -8.47 2.84
C CYS A 30 -13.81 -7.46 3.79
N VAL A 31 -14.16 -6.18 3.68
CA VAL A 31 -13.64 -5.13 4.57
C VAL A 31 -14.19 -5.29 5.98
N SER A 32 -15.47 -5.63 6.13
CA SER A 32 -16.07 -5.93 7.44
C SER A 32 -15.38 -7.12 8.10
N ASP A 33 -15.11 -8.21 7.36
CA ASP A 33 -14.36 -9.35 7.85
C ASP A 33 -12.94 -8.96 8.30
N ALA A 34 -12.24 -8.12 7.50
CA ALA A 34 -10.91 -7.63 7.85
C ALA A 34 -10.91 -6.80 9.14
N ILE A 35 -11.86 -5.86 9.30
CA ILE A 35 -11.99 -5.04 10.51
C ILE A 35 -12.30 -5.95 11.72
N ASN A 36 -13.19 -6.93 11.56
CA ASN A 36 -13.58 -7.86 12.62
C ASN A 36 -12.44 -8.76 13.10
N VAL A 37 -11.49 -9.14 12.22
CA VAL A 37 -10.28 -9.89 12.62
C VAL A 37 -9.16 -9.00 13.15
N GLY A 38 -9.35 -7.67 13.17
CA GLY A 38 -8.43 -6.73 13.81
C GLY A 38 -7.62 -5.82 12.88
N TYR A 39 -7.82 -5.86 11.55
CA TYR A 39 -7.19 -4.86 10.68
C TYR A 39 -7.70 -3.46 10.99
N ARG A 40 -6.80 -2.50 10.93
CA ARG A 40 -7.09 -1.07 11.16
C ARG A 40 -6.63 -0.19 10.00
N LEU A 41 -5.84 -0.70 9.06
CA LEU A 41 -5.49 -0.04 7.80
C LEU A 41 -6.22 -0.74 6.66
N ILE A 42 -6.99 0.04 5.87
CA ILE A 42 -7.70 -0.42 4.66
C ILE A 42 -7.15 0.37 3.47
N ASP A 43 -6.65 -0.34 2.45
CA ASP A 43 -6.09 0.24 1.23
C ASP A 43 -7.01 -0.02 0.03
N THR A 44 -7.57 1.07 -0.51
CA THR A 44 -8.37 1.09 -1.73
C THR A 44 -7.78 2.06 -2.76
N ALA A 45 -8.49 2.33 -3.85
CA ALA A 45 -8.16 3.33 -4.86
C ALA A 45 -9.39 3.69 -5.70
N GLN A 46 -9.39 4.88 -6.30
CA GLN A 46 -10.42 5.30 -7.27
C GLN A 46 -10.58 4.30 -8.41
N ALA A 47 -9.46 3.76 -8.93
CA ALA A 47 -9.44 2.78 -10.01
C ALA A 47 -10.04 1.41 -9.66
N TYR A 48 -10.30 1.12 -8.38
CA TYR A 48 -10.86 -0.17 -7.98
C TYR A 48 -12.39 -0.19 -8.00
N PHE A 49 -13.03 0.99 -8.12
CA PHE A 49 -14.48 1.17 -8.17
C PHE A 49 -15.23 0.55 -6.97
N ASN A 50 -14.57 0.48 -5.82
CA ASN A 50 -15.10 -0.15 -4.62
C ASN A 50 -15.02 0.73 -3.35
N GLU A 51 -14.72 2.03 -3.50
CA GLU A 51 -14.65 2.97 -2.37
C GLU A 51 -15.97 3.05 -1.59
N GLU A 52 -17.13 2.98 -2.25
CA GLU A 52 -18.45 2.96 -1.59
C GLU A 52 -18.63 1.72 -0.70
N GLY A 53 -18.17 0.54 -1.17
CA GLY A 53 -18.19 -0.69 -0.37
C GLY A 53 -17.28 -0.61 0.85
N VAL A 54 -16.11 0.05 0.72
CA VAL A 54 -15.22 0.33 1.86
C VAL A 54 -15.90 1.26 2.86
N GLY A 55 -16.50 2.37 2.39
CA GLY A 55 -17.24 3.32 3.22
C GLY A 55 -18.39 2.66 3.99
N ALA A 56 -19.19 1.83 3.31
CA ALA A 56 -20.29 1.09 3.90
C ALA A 56 -19.82 0.14 5.02
N ALA A 57 -18.71 -0.58 4.80
CA ALA A 57 -18.13 -1.46 5.80
C ALA A 57 -17.65 -0.68 7.04
N ILE A 58 -16.98 0.46 6.84
CA ILE A 58 -16.50 1.33 7.92
C ILE A 58 -17.69 1.84 8.75
N ALA A 59 -18.73 2.35 8.10
CA ALA A 59 -19.90 2.88 8.79
C ALA A 59 -20.63 1.83 9.66
N LYS A 60 -20.60 0.55 9.22
CA LYS A 60 -21.24 -0.56 9.94
C LYS A 60 -20.32 -1.26 10.95
N SER A 61 -19.03 -0.95 10.97
CA SER A 61 -18.02 -1.70 11.75
C SER A 61 -18.13 -1.53 13.27
N GLY A 62 -18.77 -0.45 13.74
CA GLY A 62 -18.76 -0.07 15.14
C GLY A 62 -17.41 0.41 15.68
N VAL A 63 -16.35 0.42 14.84
CA VAL A 63 -15.02 0.93 15.19
C VAL A 63 -15.02 2.44 14.94
N LYS A 64 -14.45 3.23 15.85
CA LYS A 64 -14.35 4.67 15.67
C LYS A 64 -13.50 5.01 14.45
N ARG A 65 -13.88 6.08 13.71
CA ARG A 65 -13.16 6.50 12.49
C ARG A 65 -11.67 6.79 12.75
N ASP A 66 -11.34 7.36 13.88
CA ASP A 66 -9.98 7.70 14.29
C ASP A 66 -9.12 6.48 14.71
N GLU A 67 -9.74 5.32 14.92
CA GLU A 67 -9.05 4.04 15.11
C GLU A 67 -8.73 3.34 13.79
N LEU A 68 -9.29 3.81 12.65
CA LEU A 68 -9.06 3.29 11.31
C LEU A 68 -8.09 4.18 10.54
N PHE A 69 -7.26 3.55 9.72
CA PHE A 69 -6.33 4.21 8.80
C PHE A 69 -6.75 3.90 7.36
N LEU A 70 -7.29 4.88 6.66
CA LEU A 70 -7.89 4.73 5.35
C LEU A 70 -6.97 5.28 4.27
N VAL A 71 -6.65 4.43 3.29
CA VAL A 71 -5.81 4.78 2.14
C VAL A 71 -6.64 4.72 0.87
N THR A 72 -6.57 5.76 0.05
CA THR A 72 -7.05 5.73 -1.34
C THR A 72 -6.04 6.42 -2.27
N LYS A 73 -6.29 6.38 -3.58
CA LYS A 73 -5.31 6.81 -4.59
C LYS A 73 -5.98 7.56 -5.72
N VAL A 74 -5.41 8.70 -6.11
CA VAL A 74 -5.81 9.46 -7.30
C VAL A 74 -5.42 8.69 -8.55
N TRP A 75 -6.40 8.35 -9.38
CA TRP A 75 -6.18 7.61 -10.61
C TRP A 75 -5.71 8.52 -11.76
N ILE A 76 -5.05 7.95 -12.75
CA ILE A 76 -4.45 8.69 -13.88
C ILE A 76 -5.48 9.52 -14.68
N SER A 77 -6.74 9.06 -14.82
CA SER A 77 -7.81 9.84 -15.46
C SER A 77 -8.16 11.13 -14.73
N ASN A 78 -7.82 11.20 -13.45
CA ASN A 78 -8.00 12.36 -12.58
C ASN A 78 -6.69 13.15 -12.39
N ALA A 79 -5.66 12.90 -13.23
CA ALA A 79 -4.42 13.64 -13.16
C ALA A 79 -4.59 15.12 -13.50
N GLY A 80 -3.81 15.98 -12.83
CA GLY A 80 -3.89 17.44 -12.94
C GLY A 80 -4.65 18.09 -11.78
N GLU A 81 -4.34 19.38 -11.54
CA GLU A 81 -4.73 20.05 -10.31
C GLU A 81 -6.25 20.11 -10.08
N GLN A 82 -7.00 20.48 -11.11
CA GLN A 82 -8.47 20.62 -10.99
C GLN A 82 -9.16 19.26 -10.88
N LYS A 83 -8.79 18.31 -11.74
CA LYS A 83 -9.37 16.96 -11.73
C LYS A 83 -9.06 16.24 -10.43
N ALA A 84 -7.81 16.32 -9.95
CA ALA A 84 -7.41 15.70 -8.69
C ALA A 84 -8.17 16.29 -7.51
N ALA A 85 -8.33 17.61 -7.42
CA ALA A 85 -9.10 18.24 -6.35
C ALA A 85 -10.56 17.75 -6.32
N ALA A 86 -11.25 17.73 -7.49
CA ALA A 86 -12.62 17.21 -7.59
C ALA A 86 -12.70 15.72 -7.22
N SER A 87 -11.72 14.91 -7.64
CA SER A 87 -11.68 13.48 -7.35
C SER A 87 -11.42 13.16 -5.88
N ILE A 88 -10.70 14.02 -5.15
CA ILE A 88 -10.51 13.90 -3.70
C ILE A 88 -11.84 14.08 -2.98
N ASP A 89 -12.62 15.11 -3.32
CA ASP A 89 -13.93 15.35 -2.74
C ASP A 89 -14.91 14.20 -3.06
N GLU A 90 -14.85 13.65 -4.26
CA GLU A 90 -15.64 12.48 -4.65
C GLU A 90 -15.23 11.21 -3.88
N SER A 91 -13.93 10.99 -3.63
CA SER A 91 -13.46 9.88 -2.79
C SER A 91 -13.96 10.02 -1.35
N LEU A 92 -13.90 11.22 -0.76
CA LEU A 92 -14.45 11.50 0.58
C LEU A 92 -15.95 11.16 0.64
N ARG A 93 -16.71 11.60 -0.37
CA ARG A 93 -18.15 11.30 -0.49
C ARG A 93 -18.41 9.79 -0.56
N LYS A 94 -17.71 9.06 -1.43
CA LYS A 94 -17.85 7.61 -1.60
C LYS A 94 -17.48 6.83 -0.35
N LEU A 95 -16.40 7.25 0.32
CA LEU A 95 -15.91 6.64 1.55
C LEU A 95 -16.75 7.02 2.78
N GLY A 96 -17.64 8.03 2.65
CA GLY A 96 -18.52 8.48 3.73
C GLY A 96 -17.74 9.03 4.94
N THR A 97 -16.68 9.80 4.69
CA THR A 97 -15.78 10.31 5.73
C THR A 97 -15.33 11.74 5.45
N ASP A 98 -15.04 12.50 6.50
CA ASP A 98 -14.57 13.89 6.39
C ASP A 98 -13.06 13.99 6.10
N TYR A 99 -12.30 12.90 6.28
CA TYR A 99 -10.87 12.88 6.01
C TYR A 99 -10.36 11.51 5.55
N ILE A 100 -9.27 11.52 4.79
CA ILE A 100 -8.48 10.36 4.37
C ILE A 100 -7.18 10.36 5.17
N ASP A 101 -6.73 9.20 5.69
CA ASP A 101 -5.49 9.11 6.45
C ASP A 101 -4.25 9.19 5.56
N LEU A 102 -4.28 8.54 4.38
CA LEU A 102 -3.22 8.60 3.40
C LEU A 102 -3.80 8.64 1.97
N LEU A 103 -3.45 9.67 1.22
CA LEU A 103 -3.79 9.79 -0.19
C LEU A 103 -2.53 9.62 -1.04
N LEU A 104 -2.60 8.77 -2.07
CA LEU A 104 -1.48 8.50 -2.97
C LEU A 104 -1.78 8.95 -4.40
N ILE A 105 -0.76 9.40 -5.14
CA ILE A 105 -0.81 9.34 -6.61
C ILE A 105 -0.62 7.87 -7.00
N HIS A 106 -1.58 7.30 -7.75
CA HIS A 106 -1.59 5.86 -8.04
C HIS A 106 -0.51 5.41 -9.03
N GLN A 107 -0.23 6.24 -10.04
CA GLN A 107 0.74 5.98 -11.10
C GLN A 107 1.64 7.18 -11.34
N ALA A 108 2.89 6.94 -11.71
CA ALA A 108 3.91 7.96 -11.90
C ALA A 108 3.77 8.78 -13.21
N TYR A 109 2.59 8.77 -13.84
CA TYR A 109 2.35 9.31 -15.18
C TYR A 109 1.21 10.33 -15.20
N GLY A 110 1.11 11.09 -16.29
CA GLY A 110 0.20 12.22 -16.41
C GLY A 110 0.71 13.47 -15.70
N ASP A 111 -0.18 14.44 -15.43
CA ASP A 111 0.20 15.65 -14.67
C ASP A 111 0.26 15.36 -13.17
N VAL A 112 1.33 14.67 -12.76
CA VAL A 112 1.56 14.32 -11.36
C VAL A 112 1.85 15.55 -10.49
N PHE A 113 2.50 16.58 -11.04
CA PHE A 113 2.79 17.80 -10.29
C PHE A 113 1.53 18.63 -10.03
N GLY A 114 0.61 18.72 -11.01
CA GLY A 114 -0.70 19.32 -10.81
C GLY A 114 -1.51 18.56 -9.75
N SER A 115 -1.55 17.22 -9.86
CA SER A 115 -2.20 16.37 -8.87
C SER A 115 -1.62 16.57 -7.47
N TRP A 116 -0.31 16.68 -7.37
CA TRP A 116 0.37 16.89 -6.07
C TRP A 116 -0.01 18.23 -5.44
N ARG A 117 -0.06 19.33 -6.21
CA ARG A 117 -0.52 20.62 -5.67
C ARG A 117 -1.94 20.55 -5.10
N ALA A 118 -2.84 19.80 -5.75
CA ALA A 118 -4.18 19.56 -5.21
C ALA A 118 -4.14 18.74 -3.90
N MET A 119 -3.28 17.71 -3.83
CA MET A 119 -3.11 16.90 -2.63
C MET A 119 -2.47 17.68 -1.49
N GLU A 120 -1.47 18.53 -1.76
CA GLU A 120 -0.89 19.43 -0.75
C GLU A 120 -1.92 20.42 -0.20
N ARG A 121 -2.82 20.93 -1.04
CA ARG A 121 -3.93 21.78 -0.60
C ARG A 121 -4.88 21.00 0.30
N ALA A 122 -5.32 19.82 -0.13
CA ALA A 122 -6.18 18.95 0.66
C ALA A 122 -5.54 18.55 2.01
N TYR A 123 -4.22 18.39 2.05
CA TYR A 123 -3.45 18.16 3.28
C TYR A 123 -3.47 19.37 4.19
N ARG A 124 -3.23 20.60 3.67
CA ARG A 124 -3.28 21.85 4.45
C ARG A 124 -4.69 22.15 4.97
N ASP A 125 -5.72 21.78 4.19
CA ASP A 125 -7.14 21.95 4.55
C ASP A 125 -7.66 20.89 5.54
N GLY A 126 -6.82 19.89 5.89
CA GLY A 126 -7.18 18.82 6.83
C GLY A 126 -8.06 17.70 6.23
N LYS A 127 -8.36 17.74 4.93
CA LYS A 127 -9.07 16.66 4.23
C LYS A 127 -8.25 15.37 4.12
N VAL A 128 -6.91 15.49 4.18
CA VAL A 128 -5.96 14.38 4.07
C VAL A 128 -4.90 14.53 5.16
N ARG A 129 -4.62 13.46 5.92
CA ARG A 129 -3.66 13.48 7.03
C ARG A 129 -2.22 13.20 6.60
N ALA A 130 -2.02 12.49 5.49
CA ALA A 130 -0.71 12.21 4.90
C ALA A 130 -0.86 12.06 3.39
N ILE A 131 0.18 12.47 2.65
CA ILE A 131 0.23 12.36 1.19
C ILE A 131 1.47 11.57 0.75
N GLY A 132 1.33 10.83 -0.35
CA GLY A 132 2.40 10.00 -0.88
C GLY A 132 2.17 9.64 -2.34
N VAL A 133 2.98 8.73 -2.82
CA VAL A 133 2.96 8.26 -4.21
C VAL A 133 2.92 6.73 -4.28
N SER A 134 2.62 6.19 -5.44
CA SER A 134 2.67 4.77 -5.72
C SER A 134 3.33 4.52 -7.07
N ASN A 135 4.14 3.47 -7.16
CA ASN A 135 4.83 3.04 -8.38
C ASN A 135 5.85 4.05 -8.95
N PHE A 136 6.32 4.99 -8.13
CA PHE A 136 7.42 5.86 -8.49
C PHE A 136 8.74 5.14 -8.31
N GLN A 137 9.35 4.70 -9.42
CA GLN A 137 10.65 4.05 -9.42
C GLN A 137 11.77 5.06 -9.08
N GLN A 138 12.95 4.58 -8.72
CA GLN A 138 14.01 5.36 -8.08
C GLN A 138 14.27 6.74 -8.68
N ALA A 139 14.61 6.82 -9.97
CA ALA A 139 14.92 8.11 -10.62
C ALA A 139 13.69 9.03 -10.68
N ARG A 140 12.51 8.45 -10.98
CA ARG A 140 11.25 9.21 -11.03
C ARG A 140 10.83 9.71 -9.66
N PHE A 141 11.05 8.90 -8.62
CA PHE A 141 10.78 9.30 -7.24
C PHE A 141 11.71 10.44 -6.81
N PHE A 142 13.02 10.33 -7.08
CA PHE A 142 14.00 11.34 -6.73
C PHE A 142 13.67 12.68 -7.37
N ASP A 143 13.46 12.70 -8.71
CA ASP A 143 13.08 13.90 -9.46
C ASP A 143 11.82 14.55 -8.85
N PHE A 144 10.77 13.76 -8.66
CA PHE A 144 9.52 14.24 -8.10
C PHE A 144 9.68 14.79 -6.67
N ALA A 145 10.29 14.01 -5.79
CA ALA A 145 10.47 14.39 -4.39
C ALA A 145 11.37 15.62 -4.22
N HIS A 146 12.33 15.85 -5.16
CA HIS A 146 13.19 17.02 -5.11
C HIS A 146 12.43 18.34 -5.32
N TYR A 147 11.47 18.35 -6.27
CA TYR A 147 10.83 19.60 -6.72
C TYR A 147 9.49 19.92 -6.04
N VAL A 148 8.92 19.01 -5.24
CA VAL A 148 7.67 19.28 -4.51
C VAL A 148 7.93 19.90 -3.14
N ASP A 149 6.99 20.72 -2.63
CA ASP A 149 7.13 21.41 -1.35
C ASP A 149 7.02 20.41 -0.19
N ILE A 150 5.89 19.70 -0.09
CA ILE A 150 5.70 18.64 0.90
C ILE A 150 6.22 17.34 0.30
N LYS A 151 7.22 16.73 0.94
CA LYS A 151 7.81 15.49 0.44
C LYS A 151 6.83 14.32 0.58
N PRO A 152 6.82 13.36 -0.37
CA PRO A 152 5.98 12.16 -0.23
C PRO A 152 6.33 11.42 1.06
N MET A 153 5.33 11.18 1.91
CA MET A 153 5.52 10.48 3.19
C MET A 153 5.58 8.97 3.01
N VAL A 154 4.98 8.47 1.92
CA VAL A 154 4.92 7.06 1.54
C VAL A 154 5.16 6.92 0.04
N ASN A 155 5.91 5.88 -0.36
CA ASN A 155 5.91 5.34 -1.71
C ASN A 155 5.43 3.90 -1.66
N GLN A 156 4.26 3.62 -2.28
CA GLN A 156 3.70 2.28 -2.34
C GLN A 156 4.22 1.54 -3.58
N LEU A 157 4.99 0.48 -3.37
CA LEU A 157 5.69 -0.27 -4.42
C LEU A 157 5.36 -1.76 -4.34
N GLN A 158 5.53 -2.50 -5.44
CA GLN A 158 5.58 -3.94 -5.36
C GLN A 158 6.78 -4.34 -4.51
N CYS A 159 6.53 -5.02 -3.39
CA CYS A 159 7.62 -5.51 -2.55
C CYS A 159 7.21 -6.81 -1.86
N ASN A 160 8.06 -7.82 -2.01
CA ASN A 160 7.92 -9.15 -1.40
C ASN A 160 9.29 -9.81 -1.30
N THR A 161 9.36 -11.07 -0.89
CA THR A 161 10.64 -11.76 -0.70
C THR A 161 11.44 -11.99 -1.98
N ALA A 162 10.82 -11.97 -3.17
CA ALA A 162 11.49 -12.08 -4.46
C ALA A 162 11.83 -10.70 -5.08
N ILE A 163 11.05 -9.67 -4.75
CA ILE A 163 11.21 -8.30 -5.26
C ILE A 163 11.40 -7.40 -4.03
N GLN A 164 12.64 -7.19 -3.61
CA GLN A 164 12.93 -6.66 -2.28
C GLN A 164 13.13 -5.14 -2.23
N GLN A 165 13.18 -4.47 -3.37
CA GLN A 165 13.28 -3.01 -3.49
C GLN A 165 14.49 -2.39 -2.74
N HIS A 166 15.64 -3.09 -2.76
CA HIS A 166 16.85 -2.61 -2.07
C HIS A 166 17.40 -1.34 -2.71
N ASP A 167 17.31 -1.21 -4.04
CA ASP A 167 17.93 -0.11 -4.80
C ASP A 167 17.28 1.24 -4.52
N ILE A 168 15.95 1.27 -4.34
CA ILE A 168 15.23 2.51 -4.04
C ILE A 168 15.29 2.91 -2.56
N GLN A 169 15.53 1.97 -1.66
CA GLN A 169 15.47 2.21 -0.20
C GLN A 169 16.36 3.37 0.28
N PRO A 170 17.63 3.52 -0.18
CA PRO A 170 18.46 4.68 0.19
C PRO A 170 17.82 6.01 -0.23
N THR A 171 17.26 6.06 -1.45
CA THR A 171 16.59 7.26 -1.96
C THR A 171 15.34 7.61 -1.15
N LEU A 172 14.54 6.63 -0.75
CA LEU A 172 13.39 6.87 0.12
C LEU A 172 13.82 7.41 1.49
N ASN A 173 14.89 6.88 2.06
CA ASN A 173 15.42 7.31 3.35
C ASN A 173 15.91 8.77 3.32
N GLU A 174 16.49 9.23 2.21
CA GLU A 174 16.94 10.61 2.02
C GLU A 174 15.80 11.63 2.23
N PHE A 175 14.58 11.27 1.86
CA PHE A 175 13.39 12.11 1.99
C PHE A 175 12.49 11.73 3.19
N ASP A 176 12.95 10.84 4.08
CA ASP A 176 12.14 10.25 5.17
C ASP A 176 10.80 9.65 4.68
N THR A 177 10.81 9.09 3.47
CA THR A 177 9.67 8.41 2.87
C THR A 177 9.62 6.96 3.29
N LYS A 178 8.46 6.49 3.77
CA LYS A 178 8.27 5.08 4.14
C LYS A 178 7.82 4.25 2.94
N MET A 179 8.30 3.02 2.86
CA MET A 179 7.84 2.08 1.85
C MET A 179 6.57 1.38 2.31
N MET A 180 5.61 1.24 1.41
CA MET A 180 4.41 0.41 1.59
C MET A 180 4.39 -0.65 0.50
N ALA A 181 4.21 -1.91 0.86
CA ALA A 181 4.34 -3.06 -0.03
C ALA A 181 2.98 -3.51 -0.55
N TRP A 182 2.69 -3.29 -1.84
CA TRP A 182 1.65 -4.06 -2.51
C TRP A 182 2.20 -5.38 -3.05
N GLY A 183 1.33 -6.40 -3.18
CA GLY A 183 1.77 -7.74 -3.57
C GLY A 183 2.76 -8.39 -2.60
N PRO A 184 2.60 -8.25 -1.26
CA PRO A 184 3.60 -8.71 -0.28
C PRO A 184 3.75 -10.23 -0.23
N LEU A 185 2.77 -10.96 -0.74
CA LEU A 185 2.77 -12.43 -0.83
C LEU A 185 2.95 -12.95 -2.26
N GLY A 186 3.54 -12.13 -3.13
CA GLY A 186 3.58 -12.38 -4.56
C GLY A 186 2.29 -11.92 -5.25
N GLY A 187 2.36 -11.71 -6.56
CA GLY A 187 1.23 -11.34 -7.42
C GLY A 187 0.95 -12.44 -8.45
N GLN A 188 0.07 -12.15 -9.42
CA GLN A 188 -0.12 -13.03 -10.58
C GLN A 188 1.22 -13.20 -11.31
N GLY A 189 1.66 -14.47 -11.51
CA GLY A 189 2.88 -14.79 -12.25
C GLY A 189 4.18 -14.89 -11.43
N VAL A 190 4.16 -14.59 -10.14
CA VAL A 190 5.31 -14.86 -9.24
C VAL A 190 5.06 -16.17 -8.51
N ASP A 191 6.06 -17.04 -8.45
CA ASP A 191 6.00 -18.24 -7.63
C ASP A 191 5.57 -17.89 -6.22
N SER A 192 4.49 -18.51 -5.80
CA SER A 192 3.77 -18.12 -4.59
C SER A 192 4.71 -18.26 -3.39
N VAL A 193 4.88 -17.16 -2.66
CA VAL A 193 5.57 -17.13 -1.35
C VAL A 193 5.20 -18.32 -0.48
N VAL A 194 3.95 -18.78 -0.54
CA VAL A 194 3.44 -19.93 0.24
C VAL A 194 4.07 -21.28 -0.13
N LYS A 195 4.68 -21.40 -1.30
CA LYS A 195 5.38 -22.65 -1.77
C LYS A 195 6.89 -22.60 -1.52
N ASN A 196 7.43 -21.47 -1.06
CA ASN A 196 8.86 -21.32 -0.85
C ASN A 196 9.33 -22.17 0.33
N GLU A 197 10.25 -23.10 0.09
CA GLU A 197 10.74 -24.06 1.08
C GLU A 197 11.48 -23.38 2.23
N LEU A 198 12.33 -22.38 1.96
CA LEU A 198 13.05 -21.64 2.98
C LEU A 198 12.08 -20.94 3.94
N LEU A 199 11.06 -20.27 3.41
CA LEU A 199 10.06 -19.59 4.24
C LEU A 199 9.24 -20.58 5.07
N ASN A 200 8.92 -21.75 4.52
CA ASN A 200 8.26 -22.82 5.26
C ASN A 200 9.15 -23.41 6.37
N GLN A 201 10.45 -23.64 6.10
CA GLN A 201 11.40 -24.11 7.10
C GLN A 201 11.58 -23.10 8.24
N ILE A 202 11.70 -21.81 7.93
CA ILE A 202 11.75 -20.75 8.96
C ILE A 202 10.44 -20.73 9.76
N GLY A 203 9.30 -20.72 9.07
CA GLY A 203 7.99 -20.66 9.71
C GLY A 203 7.73 -21.81 10.68
N SER A 204 8.17 -23.02 10.35
CA SER A 204 7.98 -24.21 11.20
C SER A 204 8.58 -24.04 12.60
N ARG A 205 9.66 -23.27 12.74
CA ARG A 205 10.32 -22.98 14.05
C ARG A 205 9.43 -22.15 14.98
N TYR A 206 8.53 -21.35 14.40
CA TYR A 206 7.63 -20.44 15.10
C TYR A 206 6.17 -20.92 15.10
N GLY A 207 5.87 -22.07 14.48
CA GLY A 207 4.50 -22.52 14.24
C GLY A 207 3.73 -21.61 13.26
N LYS A 208 4.45 -20.94 12.33
CA LYS A 208 3.91 -19.98 11.37
C LYS A 208 4.03 -20.47 9.93
N SER A 209 3.16 -20.00 9.07
CA SER A 209 3.19 -20.26 7.63
C SER A 209 4.24 -19.40 6.92
N ALA A 210 4.66 -19.80 5.70
CA ALA A 210 5.52 -18.99 4.84
C ALA A 210 4.95 -17.58 4.58
N ALA A 211 3.63 -17.45 4.47
CA ALA A 211 2.98 -16.15 4.30
C ALA A 211 3.19 -15.24 5.53
N GLN A 212 3.04 -15.78 6.73
CA GLN A 212 3.29 -15.03 7.97
C GLN A 212 4.77 -14.63 8.09
N VAL A 213 5.69 -15.52 7.74
CA VAL A 213 7.14 -15.22 7.70
C VAL A 213 7.44 -14.07 6.73
N ALA A 214 6.89 -14.11 5.51
CA ALA A 214 7.08 -13.05 4.53
C ALA A 214 6.53 -11.70 4.98
N LEU A 215 5.35 -11.68 5.58
CA LEU A 215 4.74 -10.46 6.14
C LEU A 215 5.56 -9.93 7.32
N ARG A 216 6.01 -10.81 8.22
CA ARG A 216 6.86 -10.42 9.35
C ARG A 216 8.20 -9.86 8.88
N TRP A 217 8.81 -10.48 7.87
CA TRP A 217 10.06 -9.99 7.27
C TRP A 217 9.91 -8.55 6.72
N LEU A 218 8.80 -8.24 6.03
CA LEU A 218 8.53 -6.87 5.56
C LEU A 218 8.38 -5.90 6.73
N THR A 219 7.55 -6.24 7.72
CA THR A 219 7.28 -5.35 8.87
C THR A 219 8.53 -5.12 9.73
N GLN A 220 9.40 -6.13 9.88
CA GLN A 220 10.70 -5.96 10.56
C GLN A 220 11.69 -5.08 9.79
N ARG A 221 11.55 -4.95 8.47
CA ARG A 221 12.29 -3.98 7.66
C ARG A 221 11.72 -2.55 7.76
N GLY A 222 10.67 -2.33 8.53
CA GLY A 222 9.96 -1.06 8.59
C GLY A 222 9.10 -0.77 7.35
N ILE A 223 8.68 -1.81 6.61
CA ILE A 223 7.84 -1.71 5.42
C ILE A 223 6.41 -2.08 5.80
N VAL A 224 5.44 -1.21 5.46
CA VAL A 224 4.02 -1.52 5.66
C VAL A 224 3.58 -2.54 4.62
N ALA A 225 2.94 -3.63 5.03
CA ALA A 225 2.46 -4.65 4.11
C ALA A 225 0.94 -4.64 3.97
N ILE A 226 0.42 -4.75 2.72
CA ILE A 226 -1.03 -4.75 2.44
C ILE A 226 -1.44 -6.03 1.69
N PRO A 227 -1.43 -7.20 2.34
CA PRO A 227 -1.93 -8.41 1.72
C PRO A 227 -3.43 -8.31 1.41
N LYS A 228 -3.84 -8.92 0.29
CA LYS A 228 -5.25 -9.09 -0.11
C LYS A 228 -5.68 -10.54 0.10
N ARG A 229 -6.78 -10.76 0.75
CA ARG A 229 -7.49 -12.06 0.86
C ARG A 229 -9.00 -11.85 0.90
N SER A 230 -9.78 -12.81 0.41
CA SER A 230 -11.24 -12.77 0.45
C SER A 230 -11.84 -13.74 1.48
N HIS A 231 -11.03 -14.61 2.07
CA HIS A 231 -11.43 -15.57 3.11
C HIS A 231 -10.99 -15.09 4.48
N LYS A 232 -11.92 -15.03 5.42
CA LYS A 232 -11.72 -14.50 6.79
C LYS A 232 -10.62 -15.26 7.55
N GLU A 233 -10.55 -16.58 7.40
CA GLU A 233 -9.52 -17.41 8.05
C GLU A 233 -8.11 -17.04 7.60
N ARG A 234 -7.95 -16.71 6.30
CA ARG A 234 -6.66 -16.26 5.76
C ARG A 234 -6.32 -14.83 6.20
N MET A 235 -7.33 -13.97 6.41
CA MET A 235 -7.12 -12.65 6.98
C MET A 235 -6.64 -12.77 8.43
N ALA A 236 -7.30 -13.62 9.24
CA ALA A 236 -6.90 -13.88 10.62
C ALA A 236 -5.48 -14.47 10.71
N GLN A 237 -5.13 -15.38 9.80
CA GLN A 237 -3.78 -15.94 9.73
C GLN A 237 -2.73 -14.87 9.39
N ASN A 238 -3.01 -13.99 8.41
CA ASN A 238 -2.06 -12.99 7.96
C ASN A 238 -1.80 -11.89 9.02
N ILE A 239 -2.76 -11.58 9.89
CA ILE A 239 -2.59 -10.55 10.92
C ILE A 239 -1.82 -11.08 12.14
N ASP A 240 -1.76 -12.38 12.32
CA ASP A 240 -1.08 -13.05 13.44
C ASP A 240 0.43 -13.21 13.17
N ILE A 241 1.15 -12.06 13.16
CA ILE A 241 2.58 -11.98 12.82
C ILE A 241 3.41 -11.18 13.84
N PHE A 242 2.81 -10.64 14.88
CA PHE A 242 3.50 -9.76 15.82
C PHE A 242 3.92 -10.46 17.13
N ASP A 243 3.67 -11.74 17.24
CA ASP A 243 4.00 -12.60 18.39
C ASP A 243 5.35 -13.32 18.25
N PHE A 244 6.05 -13.16 17.12
CA PHE A 244 7.39 -13.71 16.87
C PHE A 244 8.29 -12.70 16.19
N THR A 245 9.60 -12.94 16.27
CA THR A 245 10.63 -12.09 15.65
C THR A 245 11.62 -12.96 14.90
N LEU A 246 11.84 -12.65 13.62
CA LEU A 246 12.86 -13.30 12.81
C LEU A 246 14.26 -12.88 13.30
N SER A 247 15.15 -13.83 13.45
CA SER A 247 16.56 -13.57 13.80
C SER A 247 17.28 -12.85 12.65
N THR A 248 18.42 -12.23 12.98
CA THR A 248 19.28 -11.59 11.98
C THR A 248 19.70 -12.55 10.86
N ASP A 249 19.94 -13.81 11.20
CA ASP A 249 20.34 -14.82 10.20
C ASP A 249 19.17 -15.22 9.30
N GLU A 250 17.96 -15.36 9.84
CA GLU A 250 16.77 -15.61 9.05
C GLU A 250 16.43 -14.43 8.12
N MET A 251 16.60 -13.20 8.61
CA MET A 251 16.46 -12.00 7.77
C MET A 251 17.46 -12.01 6.60
N ARG A 252 18.73 -12.42 6.83
CA ARG A 252 19.74 -12.57 5.76
C ARG A 252 19.40 -13.71 4.81
N GLN A 253 18.96 -14.86 5.32
CA GLN A 253 18.53 -15.98 4.47
C GLN A 253 17.36 -15.58 3.55
N ILE A 254 16.35 -14.86 4.06
CA ILE A 254 15.25 -14.36 3.23
C ILE A 254 15.77 -13.34 2.20
N ALA A 255 16.75 -12.52 2.55
CA ALA A 255 17.35 -11.57 1.62
C ALA A 255 17.97 -12.24 0.37
N THR A 256 18.42 -13.51 0.46
CA THR A 256 18.95 -14.26 -0.70
C THR A 256 17.88 -14.65 -1.74
N LEU A 257 16.60 -14.52 -1.40
CA LEU A 257 15.50 -14.82 -2.33
C LEU A 257 15.25 -13.72 -3.35
N ASN A 258 15.97 -12.58 -3.26
CA ASN A 258 15.81 -11.47 -4.20
C ASN A 258 16.21 -11.89 -5.62
N THR A 259 15.26 -11.78 -6.56
CA THR A 259 15.51 -12.09 -7.98
C THR A 259 16.14 -10.92 -8.73
N HIS A 260 16.26 -9.75 -8.09
CA HIS A 260 16.67 -8.49 -8.72
C HIS A 260 15.77 -8.04 -9.87
N ASP A 261 14.57 -8.62 -9.95
CA ASP A 261 13.56 -8.22 -10.92
C ASP A 261 12.91 -6.89 -10.51
N SER A 262 12.52 -6.10 -11.51
CA SER A 262 11.82 -4.83 -11.30
C SER A 262 10.36 -5.01 -10.86
N GLY A 263 9.86 -6.24 -10.84
CA GLY A 263 8.49 -6.59 -10.49
C GLY A 263 7.70 -7.25 -11.63
N THR A 264 6.45 -7.60 -11.35
CA THR A 264 5.54 -8.18 -12.34
C THR A 264 5.10 -7.18 -13.42
N ILE A 265 5.25 -5.90 -13.14
CA ILE A 265 4.95 -4.79 -14.06
C ILE A 265 6.24 -3.99 -14.24
N ASN A 266 6.70 -3.90 -15.48
CA ASN A 266 7.81 -3.03 -15.82
C ASN A 266 7.28 -1.59 -16.03
N PHE A 267 7.37 -0.76 -15.02
CA PHE A 267 6.96 0.65 -15.07
C PHE A 267 7.83 1.52 -15.98
N ALA A 268 8.95 1.02 -16.51
CA ALA A 268 9.76 1.70 -17.52
C ALA A 268 9.40 1.27 -18.96
N ASP A 269 8.52 0.29 -19.15
CA ASP A 269 8.08 -0.16 -20.46
C ASP A 269 7.14 0.87 -21.09
N VAL A 270 7.58 1.46 -22.21
CA VAL A 270 6.83 2.46 -22.97
C VAL A 270 5.46 1.93 -23.45
N ASN A 271 5.35 0.64 -23.76
CA ASN A 271 4.08 0.04 -24.22
C ASN A 271 3.07 -0.03 -23.05
N PHE A 272 3.54 -0.37 -21.86
CA PHE A 272 2.72 -0.32 -20.65
C PHE A 272 2.24 1.11 -20.36
N VAL A 273 3.15 2.09 -20.45
CA VAL A 273 2.83 3.52 -20.21
C VAL A 273 1.84 4.04 -21.25
N LYS A 274 2.04 3.72 -22.54
CA LYS A 274 1.10 4.07 -23.62
C LYS A 274 -0.28 3.50 -23.33
N HIS A 275 -0.36 2.20 -23.02
CA HIS A 275 -1.63 1.55 -22.68
C HIS A 275 -2.35 2.25 -21.53
N LEU A 276 -1.64 2.61 -20.45
CA LEU A 276 -2.23 3.34 -19.34
C LEU A 276 -2.79 4.71 -19.76
N ILE A 277 -2.03 5.46 -20.57
CA ILE A 277 -2.43 6.80 -21.01
C ILE A 277 -3.59 6.73 -22.00
N GLU A 278 -3.53 5.83 -22.99
CA GLU A 278 -4.55 5.68 -24.03
C GLU A 278 -5.87 5.13 -23.48
N THR A 279 -5.80 4.29 -22.45
CA THR A 279 -6.99 3.66 -21.85
C THR A 279 -7.62 4.53 -20.77
N TYR A 280 -6.82 5.27 -20.00
CA TYR A 280 -7.28 5.91 -18.77
C TYR A 280 -6.88 7.39 -18.62
N GLY A 281 -6.09 7.95 -19.55
CA GLY A 281 -5.54 9.32 -19.49
C GLY A 281 -6.50 10.44 -19.90
#